data_7cd0e40572bd9be1c430f60c23a6c191
#
_entry.id   7cd0e40572bd9be1c430f60c23a6c191
#
_cell.length_a   1.000
_cell.length_b   1.000
_cell.length_c   1.000
_cell.angle_alpha   90.00
_cell.angle_beta   90.00
_cell.angle_gamma   90.00
#
_symmetry.space_group_name_H-M   'P 1'
#
loop_
_entity.id
_entity.type
_entity.pdbx_description
1 polymer ?
#
loop_
_entity_poly.entity_id
_entity_poly.type
_entity_poly.pdbx_seq_one_letter_code
_entity_poly.pdbx_strand_id
1 'polypeptide(L)'
;IFYANPFYGQTISDCAGAVVLCGDLYTETEATLNTGDIYEYTGACNASLEQSSLWYTFTVQEDGLLSFIIDPLNPMDDYDWGLFDITTGGCEGIGTPVLSPEVGCNSFGLNPPEPNGATGISSSNGGTGNSNGPGNLNGPAFNADLPVVSGETYALVVMNWTNSLEGYTIDFGQSTASLYDEIPPAPAAYSVD
;
A
#
# COMPACT_ATOMS: atom_id res chain seq x y z
N ILE A 1 36.84 -9.56 -12.49
CA ILE A 1 36.14 -10.39 -11.51
C ILE A 1 34.75 -9.75 -11.37
N PHE A 2 33.73 -10.34 -12.04
CA PHE A 2 32.34 -9.90 -11.90
C PHE A 2 31.80 -10.53 -10.63
N TYR A 3 31.47 -9.73 -9.63
CA TYR A 3 30.67 -10.19 -8.52
C TYR A 3 29.22 -10.35 -9.04
N ALA A 4 28.81 -11.57 -9.25
CA ALA A 4 27.39 -11.87 -9.37
C ALA A 4 26.76 -11.55 -8.00
N ASN A 5 25.95 -10.50 -7.95
CA ASN A 5 25.06 -10.28 -6.82
C ASN A 5 24.10 -11.49 -6.79
N PRO A 6 24.04 -12.27 -5.71
CA PRO A 6 22.99 -13.27 -5.62
C PRO A 6 21.67 -12.48 -5.57
N PHE A 7 20.84 -12.64 -6.58
CA PHE A 7 19.43 -12.26 -6.50
C PHE A 7 18.81 -13.15 -5.42
N TYR A 8 18.78 -12.67 -4.20
CA TYR A 8 17.82 -13.16 -3.23
C TYR A 8 16.48 -12.74 -3.79
N GLY A 9 15.61 -13.67 -4.11
CA GLY A 9 14.24 -13.38 -4.47
C GLY A 9 13.64 -12.63 -3.27
N GLN A 10 13.37 -11.34 -3.45
CA GLN A 10 12.75 -10.55 -2.40
C GLN A 10 11.37 -11.10 -2.11
N THR A 11 10.98 -11.04 -0.85
CA THR A 11 9.69 -11.59 -0.40
C THR A 11 8.56 -10.61 -0.72
N ILE A 12 7.31 -11.06 -0.67
CA ILE A 12 6.13 -10.17 -0.79
C ILE A 12 6.00 -9.19 0.39
N SER A 13 6.83 -9.35 1.40
CA SER A 13 6.98 -8.43 2.52
C SER A 13 8.04 -7.36 2.27
N ASP A 14 8.65 -7.33 1.08
CA ASP A 14 9.56 -6.28 0.62
C ASP A 14 8.94 -5.58 -0.61
N CYS A 15 9.06 -4.26 -0.73
CA CYS A 15 8.49 -3.51 -1.85
C CYS A 15 8.93 -4.05 -3.22
N ALA A 16 10.21 -4.42 -3.37
CA ALA A 16 10.71 -4.93 -4.65
C ALA A 16 10.25 -6.37 -4.97
N GLY A 17 9.65 -7.06 -4.00
CA GLY A 17 8.95 -8.34 -4.15
C GLY A 17 7.42 -8.22 -4.16
N ALA A 18 6.90 -7.00 -4.16
CA ALA A 18 5.49 -6.70 -4.00
C ALA A 18 4.56 -7.43 -4.98
N VAL A 19 3.37 -7.76 -4.53
CA VAL A 19 2.31 -8.32 -5.36
C VAL A 19 1.78 -7.24 -6.30
N VAL A 20 1.72 -7.52 -7.60
CA VAL A 20 1.14 -6.58 -8.57
C VAL A 20 -0.38 -6.72 -8.56
N LEU A 21 -1.07 -5.64 -8.21
CA LEU A 21 -2.53 -5.57 -8.25
C LEU A 21 -2.99 -5.18 -9.66
N CYS A 22 -3.96 -5.92 -10.17
CA CYS A 22 -4.63 -5.65 -11.44
C CYS A 22 -6.13 -5.73 -11.23
N GLY A 23 -6.87 -4.75 -11.76
CA GLY A 23 -8.32 -4.66 -11.58
C GLY A 23 -8.75 -4.10 -10.22
N ASP A 24 -10.05 -4.19 -9.94
CA ASP A 24 -10.69 -3.40 -8.88
C ASP A 24 -10.73 -4.09 -7.51
N LEU A 25 -10.53 -5.40 -7.44
CA LEU A 25 -10.67 -6.16 -6.19
C LEU A 25 -9.56 -7.21 -6.04
N TYR A 26 -8.90 -7.17 -4.90
CA TYR A 26 -7.93 -8.17 -4.47
C TYR A 26 -8.32 -8.74 -3.11
N THR A 27 -8.07 -10.03 -2.88
CA THR A 27 -8.29 -10.69 -1.59
C THR A 27 -7.00 -11.36 -1.15
N GLU A 28 -6.48 -10.93 0.00
CA GLU A 28 -5.45 -11.66 0.73
C GLU A 28 -6.13 -12.59 1.72
N THR A 29 -5.85 -13.87 1.63
CA THR A 29 -6.50 -14.88 2.48
C THR A 29 -5.70 -15.25 3.70
N GLU A 30 -4.41 -14.91 3.72
CA GLU A 30 -3.49 -15.23 4.82
C GLU A 30 -2.58 -14.04 5.08
N ALA A 31 -2.75 -13.35 6.21
CA ALA A 31 -1.81 -12.32 6.63
C ALA A 31 -0.45 -12.94 7.00
N THR A 32 0.62 -12.21 6.72
CA THR A 32 1.97 -12.58 7.15
C THR A 32 2.28 -12.03 8.54
N LEU A 33 3.17 -12.69 9.26
CA LEU A 33 3.83 -12.16 10.46
C LEU A 33 5.29 -11.76 10.18
N ASN A 34 5.65 -11.60 8.91
CA ASN A 34 6.99 -11.29 8.43
C ASN A 34 7.12 -9.81 8.06
N THR A 35 8.34 -9.30 8.06
CA THR A 35 8.70 -7.94 7.63
C THR A 35 9.66 -7.96 6.43
N GLY A 36 9.80 -9.10 5.75
CA GLY A 36 10.72 -9.24 4.62
C GLY A 36 12.19 -9.36 5.02
N ASP A 37 13.05 -9.18 4.02
CA ASP A 37 14.51 -9.22 4.15
C ASP A 37 15.11 -7.82 4.37
N ILE A 38 14.36 -6.77 4.03
CA ILE A 38 14.75 -5.37 4.12
C ILE A 38 13.77 -4.65 5.04
N TYR A 39 14.28 -3.94 6.04
CA TYR A 39 13.43 -3.07 6.85
C TYR A 39 13.12 -1.79 6.09
N GLU A 40 11.87 -1.59 5.71
CA GLU A 40 11.43 -0.50 4.86
C GLU A 40 10.67 0.59 5.64
N TYR A 41 10.70 1.82 5.10
CA TYR A 41 9.91 2.91 5.63
C TYR A 41 8.44 2.73 5.22
N THR A 42 7.54 2.67 6.19
CA THR A 42 6.12 2.35 5.99
C THR A 42 5.17 3.54 6.08
N GLY A 43 5.72 4.74 6.18
CA GLY A 43 4.95 5.99 6.24
C GLY A 43 5.06 6.71 7.58
N ALA A 44 4.85 8.03 7.54
CA ALA A 44 4.97 8.91 8.71
C ALA A 44 3.95 8.56 9.81
N CYS A 45 2.75 8.10 9.42
CA CYS A 45 1.70 7.69 10.34
C CYS A 45 2.10 6.49 11.20
N ASN A 46 2.92 5.60 10.64
CA ASN A 46 3.25 4.32 11.25
C ASN A 46 4.49 4.39 12.16
N ALA A 47 4.89 5.61 12.53
CA ALA A 47 6.09 5.87 13.34
C ALA A 47 7.36 5.18 12.79
N SER A 48 7.39 4.92 11.47
CA SER A 48 8.45 4.20 10.75
C SER A 48 8.70 2.77 11.27
N LEU A 49 7.68 2.13 11.83
CA LEU A 49 7.75 0.76 12.32
C LEU A 49 7.10 -0.17 11.31
N GLU A 50 7.91 -0.95 10.60
CA GLU A 50 7.42 -2.05 9.79
C GLU A 50 7.06 -3.23 10.67
N GLN A 51 5.83 -3.74 10.50
CA GLN A 51 5.33 -4.88 11.27
C GLN A 51 4.38 -5.71 10.43
N SER A 52 4.69 -7.01 10.30
CA SER A 52 3.79 -7.96 9.62
C SER A 52 3.25 -7.41 8.29
N SER A 53 4.18 -6.96 7.43
CA SER A 53 3.92 -6.17 6.23
C SER A 53 3.70 -7.03 4.99
N LEU A 54 2.78 -6.59 4.14
CA LEU A 54 2.65 -7.03 2.75
C LEU A 54 2.70 -5.83 1.83
N TRP A 55 3.48 -5.94 0.75
CA TRP A 55 3.63 -4.90 -0.23
C TRP A 55 2.88 -5.24 -1.51
N TYR A 56 2.25 -4.21 -2.07
CA TYR A 56 1.52 -4.26 -3.32
C TYR A 56 1.98 -3.14 -4.23
N THR A 57 1.95 -3.37 -5.54
CA THR A 57 2.15 -2.31 -6.53
C THR A 57 1.00 -2.30 -7.52
N PHE A 58 0.65 -1.13 -8.02
CA PHE A 58 -0.34 -0.96 -9.08
C PHE A 58 -0.02 0.26 -9.93
N THR A 59 -0.47 0.24 -11.18
CA THR A 59 -0.28 1.35 -12.11
C THR A 59 -1.64 1.88 -12.57
N VAL A 60 -1.77 3.19 -12.57
CA VAL A 60 -2.97 3.91 -13.01
C VAL A 60 -3.09 3.84 -14.52
N GLN A 61 -4.25 3.40 -15.04
CA GLN A 61 -4.55 3.34 -16.45
C GLN A 61 -5.21 4.65 -16.96
N GLU A 62 -6.16 5.18 -16.21
CA GLU A 62 -6.88 6.41 -16.54
C GLU A 62 -6.85 7.39 -15.38
N ASP A 63 -6.72 8.69 -15.72
CA ASP A 63 -6.76 9.77 -14.74
C ASP A 63 -8.04 9.75 -13.92
N GLY A 64 -7.95 10.14 -12.67
CA GLY A 64 -9.13 10.25 -11.82
C GLY A 64 -8.80 10.44 -10.35
N LEU A 65 -9.75 10.04 -9.51
CA LEU A 65 -9.58 9.97 -8.07
C LEU A 65 -9.35 8.51 -7.67
N LEU A 66 -8.22 8.24 -7.07
CA LEU A 66 -7.92 6.94 -6.46
C LEU A 66 -8.65 6.85 -5.12
N SER A 67 -9.40 5.77 -4.95
CA SER A 67 -10.02 5.36 -3.71
C SER A 67 -9.79 3.87 -3.51
N PHE A 68 -9.53 3.43 -2.28
CA PHE A 68 -9.50 2.01 -1.94
C PHE A 68 -9.95 1.79 -0.50
N ILE A 69 -10.52 0.62 -0.27
CA ILE A 69 -10.90 0.14 1.05
C ILE A 69 -10.10 -1.13 1.35
N ILE A 70 -9.37 -1.12 2.45
CA ILE A 70 -8.80 -2.32 3.07
C ILE A 70 -9.82 -2.78 4.09
N ASP A 71 -10.49 -3.91 3.83
CA ASP A 71 -11.54 -4.47 4.70
C ASP A 71 -11.08 -5.81 5.27
N PRO A 72 -10.80 -5.89 6.57
CA PRO A 72 -10.37 -7.12 7.22
C PRO A 72 -11.40 -8.22 7.10
N LEU A 73 -10.97 -9.47 6.82
CA LEU A 73 -11.85 -10.64 6.84
C LEU A 73 -12.40 -10.92 8.25
N ASN A 74 -11.62 -10.59 9.27
CA ASN A 74 -12.08 -10.51 10.64
C ASN A 74 -12.21 -9.03 11.04
N PRO A 75 -13.41 -8.51 11.29
CA PRO A 75 -13.64 -7.10 11.59
C PRO A 75 -12.97 -6.60 12.88
N MET A 76 -12.37 -7.49 13.67
CA MET A 76 -11.60 -7.16 14.86
C MET A 76 -10.11 -6.97 14.56
N ASP A 77 -9.68 -7.22 13.32
CA ASP A 77 -8.29 -7.01 12.94
C ASP A 77 -8.01 -5.56 12.60
N ASP A 78 -6.82 -5.12 12.99
CA ASP A 78 -6.33 -3.77 12.84
C ASP A 78 -5.20 -3.74 11.80
N TYR A 79 -5.43 -3.02 10.71
CA TYR A 79 -4.49 -2.86 9.61
C TYR A 79 -4.13 -1.38 9.41
N ASP A 80 -2.84 -1.10 9.44
CA ASP A 80 -2.28 0.18 9.06
C ASP A 80 -1.74 0.12 7.63
N TRP A 81 -1.61 1.28 6.98
CA TRP A 81 -1.09 1.32 5.62
C TRP A 81 -0.26 2.57 5.33
N GLY A 82 0.59 2.47 4.30
CA GLY A 82 1.31 3.57 3.68
C GLY A 82 1.27 3.46 2.15
N LEU A 83 1.12 4.59 1.46
CA LEU A 83 1.08 4.67 0.00
C LEU A 83 2.18 5.59 -0.51
N PHE A 84 2.90 5.13 -1.54
CA PHE A 84 4.08 5.80 -2.10
C PHE A 84 3.98 5.90 -3.61
N ASP A 85 4.26 7.07 -4.16
CA ASP A 85 4.44 7.25 -5.62
C ASP A 85 5.83 6.78 -6.01
N ILE A 86 5.92 5.63 -6.66
CA ILE A 86 7.16 5.02 -7.10
C ILE A 86 7.42 5.17 -8.61
N THR A 87 6.68 6.05 -9.28
CA THR A 87 6.73 6.26 -10.73
C THR A 87 8.14 6.51 -11.26
N THR A 88 8.94 7.29 -10.55
CA THR A 88 10.28 7.69 -11.01
C THR A 88 11.43 7.01 -10.28
N GLY A 89 11.23 6.59 -9.04
CA GLY A 89 12.30 6.07 -8.18
C GLY A 89 12.21 4.57 -7.91
N GLY A 90 11.09 3.92 -8.30
CA GLY A 90 10.84 2.56 -7.90
C GLY A 90 10.84 2.39 -6.37
N CYS A 91 10.94 1.17 -5.90
CA CYS A 91 11.04 0.85 -4.48
C CYS A 91 12.29 1.44 -3.80
N GLU A 92 13.37 1.68 -4.55
CA GLU A 92 14.60 2.28 -4.01
C GLU A 92 14.39 3.71 -3.49
N GLY A 93 13.33 4.40 -3.94
CA GLY A 93 12.92 5.72 -3.44
C GLY A 93 12.32 5.68 -2.04
N ILE A 94 11.89 4.51 -1.56
CA ILE A 94 11.27 4.32 -0.25
C ILE A 94 12.35 4.03 0.79
N GLY A 95 13.18 4.99 1.12
CA GLY A 95 14.33 4.69 1.97
C GLY A 95 14.46 5.54 3.22
N THR A 96 13.91 6.74 3.21
CA THR A 96 14.04 7.66 4.33
C THR A 96 12.87 8.63 4.42
N PRO A 97 12.48 9.08 5.63
CA PRO A 97 11.40 10.05 5.81
C PRO A 97 11.61 11.39 5.06
N VAL A 98 12.83 11.71 4.67
CA VAL A 98 13.20 12.97 4.01
C VAL A 98 13.10 12.90 2.49
N LEU A 99 13.22 11.69 1.93
CA LEU A 99 13.22 11.44 0.48
C LEU A 99 12.07 10.49 0.07
N SER A 100 11.22 10.11 1.01
CA SER A 100 10.13 9.19 0.73
C SER A 100 9.11 9.83 -0.21
N PRO A 101 8.72 9.15 -1.29
CA PRO A 101 7.65 9.56 -2.18
C PRO A 101 6.26 9.28 -1.56
N GLU A 102 6.13 9.35 -0.24
CA GLU A 102 4.88 9.12 0.47
C GLU A 102 3.80 10.11 0.03
N VAL A 103 2.65 9.59 -0.36
CA VAL A 103 1.47 10.37 -0.75
C VAL A 103 0.31 10.21 0.22
N GLY A 104 0.34 9.19 1.06
CA GLY A 104 -0.65 9.00 2.11
C GLY A 104 -0.30 7.87 3.07
N CYS A 105 -0.82 7.96 4.28
CA CYS A 105 -0.74 6.89 5.27
C CYS A 105 -1.89 6.98 6.28
N ASN A 106 -2.21 5.86 6.92
CA ASN A 106 -3.20 5.83 7.99
C ASN A 106 -2.84 4.72 9.00
N SER A 107 -2.81 5.08 10.28
CA SER A 107 -2.66 4.16 11.41
C SER A 107 -3.85 4.32 12.37
N PHE A 108 -5.04 4.25 11.81
CA PHE A 108 -6.27 4.26 12.58
C PHE A 108 -6.39 2.97 13.39
N GLY A 109 -6.34 3.10 14.72
CA GLY A 109 -6.52 1.97 15.62
C GLY A 109 -7.98 1.70 15.92
N LEU A 110 -8.33 0.42 16.07
CA LEU A 110 -9.65 0.00 16.54
C LEU A 110 -9.93 0.54 17.95
N ASN A 111 -11.13 1.06 18.13
CA ASN A 111 -11.63 1.46 19.45
C ASN A 111 -12.61 0.37 19.95
N PRO A 112 -12.16 -0.62 20.75
CA PRO A 112 -13.09 -1.62 21.30
C PRO A 112 -14.20 -0.96 22.11
N PRO A 113 -15.48 -1.38 22.03
CA PRO A 113 -15.95 -2.64 21.44
C PRO A 113 -16.48 -2.56 20.01
N GLU A 114 -16.20 -1.50 19.25
CA GLU A 114 -16.75 -1.36 17.90
C GLU A 114 -15.89 -2.11 16.88
N PRO A 115 -16.38 -3.26 16.34
CA PRO A 115 -15.69 -3.95 15.28
C PRO A 115 -15.91 -3.18 13.99
N ASN A 116 -14.90 -2.61 13.44
CA ASN A 116 -14.82 -2.19 12.05
C ASN A 116 -13.38 -1.74 11.76
N GLY A 117 -12.54 -2.67 11.42
CA GLY A 117 -11.14 -2.41 11.07
C GLY A 117 -10.93 -1.87 9.65
N ALA A 118 -12.01 -1.59 8.90
CA ALA A 118 -11.88 -1.07 7.55
C ALA A 118 -11.21 0.31 7.53
N THR A 119 -10.23 0.47 6.66
CA THR A 119 -9.42 1.68 6.49
C THR A 119 -9.09 1.90 5.01
N GLY A 120 -8.43 2.99 4.65
CA GLY A 120 -8.00 3.25 3.28
C GLY A 120 -8.14 4.70 2.84
N ILE A 121 -8.37 4.89 1.56
CA ILE A 121 -8.65 6.17 0.91
C ILE A 121 -10.11 6.15 0.43
N SER A 122 -10.99 6.96 1.03
CA SER A 122 -12.39 7.03 0.63
C SER A 122 -13.08 8.26 1.22
N SER A 123 -13.26 9.29 0.41
CA SER A 123 -14.03 10.48 0.80
C SER A 123 -15.50 10.15 1.03
N SER A 124 -16.05 9.16 0.33
CA SER A 124 -17.43 8.71 0.50
C SER A 124 -17.69 8.03 1.85
N ASN A 125 -16.64 7.47 2.48
CA ASN A 125 -16.67 6.93 3.83
C ASN A 125 -16.20 7.95 4.89
N GLY A 126 -16.23 9.24 4.57
CA GLY A 126 -15.89 10.32 5.50
C GLY A 126 -14.39 10.60 5.60
N GLY A 127 -13.59 10.09 4.65
CA GLY A 127 -12.15 10.30 4.60
C GLY A 127 -11.76 11.76 4.45
N THR A 128 -10.73 12.17 5.19
CA THR A 128 -10.20 13.55 5.19
C THR A 128 -8.69 13.56 5.31
N GLY A 129 -8.04 14.52 4.64
CA GLY A 129 -6.58 14.61 4.66
C GLY A 129 -5.90 13.43 3.98
N ASN A 130 -4.59 13.33 4.13
CA ASN A 130 -3.77 12.27 3.56
C ASN A 130 -2.87 11.56 4.58
N SER A 131 -2.99 11.92 5.86
CA SER A 131 -2.16 11.36 6.93
C SER A 131 -2.95 11.32 8.24
N ASN A 132 -3.01 10.14 8.87
CA ASN A 132 -3.64 9.93 10.16
C ASN A 132 -2.80 8.99 11.04
N GLY A 133 -2.21 9.50 12.07
CA GLY A 133 -1.35 8.75 13.01
C GLY A 133 -0.16 9.57 13.50
N PRO A 134 0.79 8.96 14.23
CA PRO A 134 0.81 7.55 14.63
C PRO A 134 -0.13 7.25 15.81
N GLY A 135 -0.66 6.01 15.81
CA GLY A 135 -1.42 5.47 16.94
C GLY A 135 -2.70 6.23 17.26
N ASN A 136 -3.43 6.71 16.27
CA ASN A 136 -4.59 7.56 16.45
C ASN A 136 -5.90 6.77 16.54
N LEU A 137 -6.37 6.52 17.75
CA LEU A 137 -7.65 5.84 18.00
C LEU A 137 -8.89 6.72 17.71
N ASN A 138 -8.72 8.02 17.47
CA ASN A 138 -9.82 8.98 17.31
C ASN A 138 -9.78 9.72 15.96
N GLY A 139 -8.88 9.36 15.09
CA GLY A 139 -8.78 9.93 13.76
C GLY A 139 -9.79 9.33 12.78
N PRO A 140 -9.84 9.83 11.53
CA PRO A 140 -10.63 9.21 10.49
C PRO A 140 -10.01 7.86 10.11
N ALA A 141 -10.86 6.84 9.95
CA ALA A 141 -10.43 5.53 9.42
C ALA A 141 -10.00 5.62 7.95
N PHE A 142 -10.48 6.65 7.24
CA PHE A 142 -10.19 6.85 5.83
C PHE A 142 -9.53 8.21 5.58
N ASN A 143 -8.61 8.22 4.61
CA ASN A 143 -8.08 9.44 4.03
C ASN A 143 -8.99 9.94 2.88
N ALA A 144 -8.81 11.19 2.47
CA ALA A 144 -9.50 11.75 1.30
C ALA A 144 -9.01 11.09 0.01
N ASP A 145 -9.90 11.02 -1.01
CA ASP A 145 -9.54 10.52 -2.33
C ASP A 145 -8.33 11.28 -2.90
N LEU A 146 -7.44 10.53 -3.56
CA LEU A 146 -6.20 11.04 -4.11
C LEU A 146 -6.31 11.28 -5.62
N PRO A 147 -6.11 12.51 -6.13
CA PRO A 147 -5.98 12.73 -7.58
C PRO A 147 -4.74 12.01 -8.13
N VAL A 148 -4.93 11.22 -9.17
CA VAL A 148 -3.87 10.43 -9.82
C VAL A 148 -3.95 10.57 -11.34
N VAL A 149 -2.83 10.33 -12.03
CA VAL A 149 -2.67 10.47 -13.47
C VAL A 149 -2.25 9.15 -14.11
N SER A 150 -2.71 8.91 -15.32
CA SER A 150 -2.37 7.72 -16.10
C SER A 150 -0.85 7.54 -16.23
N GLY A 151 -0.39 6.32 -15.98
CA GLY A 151 1.02 5.93 -15.99
C GLY A 151 1.73 6.07 -14.65
N GLU A 152 1.12 6.71 -13.65
CA GLU A 152 1.68 6.70 -12.29
C GLU A 152 1.63 5.30 -11.69
N THR A 153 2.69 4.93 -11.00
CA THR A 153 2.83 3.65 -10.31
C THR A 153 2.99 3.88 -8.82
N TYR A 154 2.23 3.15 -8.04
CA TYR A 154 2.20 3.26 -6.59
C TYR A 154 2.63 1.96 -5.91
N ALA A 155 3.27 2.09 -4.75
CA ALA A 155 3.48 1.01 -3.81
C ALA A 155 2.61 1.24 -2.57
N LEU A 156 1.85 0.21 -2.19
CA LEU A 156 1.01 0.18 -1.00
C LEU A 156 1.58 -0.86 -0.04
N VAL A 157 1.93 -0.45 1.17
CA VAL A 157 2.21 -1.38 2.27
C VAL A 157 0.99 -1.49 3.16
N VAL A 158 0.62 -2.72 3.51
CA VAL A 158 -0.42 -3.03 4.49
C VAL A 158 0.21 -3.79 5.64
N MET A 159 0.02 -3.32 6.86
CA MET A 159 0.62 -3.85 8.07
C MET A 159 -0.45 -4.39 9.02
N ASN A 160 -0.22 -5.57 9.57
CA ASN A 160 -1.13 -6.22 10.50
C ASN A 160 -0.70 -5.96 11.96
N TRP A 161 -1.44 -5.12 12.66
CA TRP A 161 -1.17 -4.81 14.08
C TRP A 161 -1.79 -5.80 15.04
N THR A 162 -2.81 -6.53 14.63
CA THR A 162 -3.46 -7.56 15.46
C THR A 162 -2.63 -8.84 15.57
N ASN A 163 -1.73 -9.06 14.61
CA ASN A 163 -0.98 -10.31 14.46
C ASN A 163 -1.89 -11.54 14.28
N SER A 164 -3.07 -11.36 13.71
CA SER A 164 -3.91 -12.46 13.26
C SER A 164 -3.33 -13.06 11.97
N LEU A 165 -3.76 -14.26 11.60
CA LEU A 165 -3.43 -14.88 10.31
C LEU A 165 -4.57 -14.73 9.30
N GLU A 166 -5.64 -14.05 9.68
CA GLU A 166 -6.76 -13.77 8.78
C GLU A 166 -6.38 -12.59 7.87
N GLY A 167 -6.83 -12.63 6.64
CA GLY A 167 -6.47 -11.64 5.62
C GLY A 167 -7.46 -10.48 5.53
N TYR A 168 -7.49 -9.86 4.36
CA TYR A 168 -8.32 -8.70 4.06
C TYR A 168 -8.62 -8.63 2.57
N THR A 169 -9.53 -7.75 2.19
CA THR A 169 -9.72 -7.33 0.80
C THR A 169 -9.14 -5.95 0.59
N ILE A 170 -8.68 -5.65 -0.63
CA ILE A 170 -8.39 -4.31 -1.12
C ILE A 170 -9.35 -4.07 -2.28
N ASP A 171 -10.29 -3.13 -2.10
CA ASP A 171 -11.35 -2.82 -3.05
C ASP A 171 -11.18 -1.40 -3.60
N PHE A 172 -10.91 -1.28 -4.89
CA PHE A 172 -10.79 -0.03 -5.64
C PHE A 172 -12.09 0.40 -6.33
N GLY A 173 -13.18 -0.31 -6.14
CA GLY A 173 -14.45 -0.09 -6.85
C GLY A 173 -15.11 1.28 -6.63
N GLN A 174 -14.61 2.09 -5.69
CA GLN A 174 -15.04 3.48 -5.50
C GLN A 174 -14.14 4.49 -6.25
N SER A 175 -13.02 4.07 -6.84
CA SER A 175 -12.16 4.92 -7.65
C SER A 175 -12.89 5.41 -8.90
N THR A 176 -12.63 6.65 -9.30
CA THR A 176 -12.94 7.14 -10.65
C THR A 176 -11.73 6.99 -11.59
N ALA A 177 -10.53 6.83 -11.05
CA ALA A 177 -9.37 6.34 -11.78
C ALA A 177 -9.50 4.83 -12.01
N SER A 178 -8.97 4.31 -13.11
CA SER A 178 -8.86 2.86 -13.34
C SER A 178 -7.42 2.38 -13.18
N LEU A 179 -7.26 1.13 -12.76
CA LEU A 179 -5.98 0.43 -12.75
C LEU A 179 -5.85 -0.43 -14.01
N TYR A 180 -4.63 -0.80 -14.38
CA TYR A 180 -4.44 -1.78 -15.45
C TYR A 180 -5.00 -3.14 -15.03
N ASP A 181 -5.76 -3.77 -15.94
CA ASP A 181 -6.31 -5.13 -15.75
C ASP A 181 -5.25 -6.23 -15.89
N GLU A 182 -4.12 -5.91 -16.52
CA GLU A 182 -2.99 -6.80 -16.73
C GLU A 182 -1.70 -6.05 -16.45
N ILE A 183 -0.64 -6.80 -16.11
CA ILE A 183 0.69 -6.20 -15.91
C ILE A 183 1.11 -5.48 -17.20
N PRO A 184 1.36 -4.15 -17.18
CA PRO A 184 1.78 -3.43 -18.38
C PRO A 184 3.03 -4.09 -18.98
N PRO A 185 3.11 -4.25 -20.32
CA PRO A 185 4.32 -4.76 -20.94
C PRO A 185 5.49 -3.83 -20.60
N ALA A 186 6.63 -4.43 -20.27
CA ALA A 186 7.85 -3.65 -20.02
C ALA A 186 8.07 -2.65 -21.17
N PRO A 187 8.44 -1.38 -20.89
CA PRO A 187 8.71 -0.41 -21.94
C PRO A 187 9.74 -0.99 -22.92
N ALA A 188 9.44 -0.91 -24.22
CA ALA A 188 10.32 -1.42 -25.26
C ALA A 188 11.71 -0.77 -25.06
N ALA A 189 12.74 -1.61 -24.94
CA ALA A 189 14.11 -1.12 -24.83
C ALA A 189 14.40 -0.25 -26.06
N TYR A 190 14.64 1.04 -25.86
CA TYR A 190 15.11 1.91 -26.94
C TYR A 190 16.47 1.39 -27.39
N SER A 191 16.55 0.85 -28.63
CA SER A 191 17.82 0.64 -29.27
C SER A 191 18.39 2.02 -29.60
N VAL A 192 19.45 2.43 -28.94
CA VAL A 192 20.27 3.58 -29.34
C VAL A 192 21.11 3.09 -30.53
N ASP A 193 20.75 3.52 -31.76
CA ASP A 193 21.56 3.38 -32.96
C ASP A 193 22.76 4.35 -32.91
#